data_7089101f66a491037eeb226ed6c13e64
#
_entry.id   7089101f66a491037eeb226ed6c13e64
#
_cell.length_a   1.000
_cell.length_b   1.000
_cell.length_c   1.000
_cell.angle_alpha   90.00
_cell.angle_beta   90.00
_cell.angle_gamma   90.00
#
_symmetry.space_group_name_H-M   'P 1'
#
loop_
_entity.id
_entity.type
_entity.pdbx_description
1 polymer ?
#
loop_
_entity_poly.entity_id
_entity_poly.type
_entity_poly.pdbx_seq_one_letter_code
_entity_poly.pdbx_strand_id
1 'polypeptide(L)'
;MKTQSNSKLNKIASVLAFVIGAMAVFAGGRVLLGSLPDYYVIDWLPTYNFIMGVVSIFFSSLVIWKNNKFAMPAAIGTFGIHAIVMLILQAAYRQVVAPDSIMAMTVRLVIWAVIIGLLIVRRRMKK
;
A
#
# COMPACT_ATOMS: atom_id res chain seq x y z
N MET A 1 29.69 -1.09 -4.25
CA MET A 1 28.82 -1.54 -5.33
C MET A 1 27.60 -2.28 -4.87
N LYS A 2 27.78 -3.38 -4.13
CA LYS A 2 26.63 -4.08 -3.53
C LYS A 2 25.82 -3.14 -2.64
N THR A 3 26.50 -2.28 -1.88
CA THR A 3 25.84 -1.33 -1.00
C THR A 3 24.97 -0.34 -1.79
N GLN A 4 25.47 0.14 -2.92
CA GLN A 4 24.71 1.07 -3.76
C GLN A 4 23.49 0.41 -4.38
N SER A 5 23.63 -0.82 -4.87
CA SER A 5 22.49 -1.57 -5.42
C SER A 5 21.42 -1.81 -4.35
N ASN A 6 21.85 -2.22 -3.16
CA ASN A 6 20.94 -2.43 -2.03
C ASN A 6 20.22 -1.13 -1.67
N SER A 7 20.97 -0.02 -1.64
CA SER A 7 20.40 1.29 -1.34
C SER A 7 19.39 1.72 -2.39
N LYS A 8 19.68 1.46 -3.68
CA LYS A 8 18.74 1.78 -4.76
C LYS A 8 17.45 0.99 -4.64
N LEU A 9 17.54 -0.31 -4.36
CA LEU A 9 16.36 -1.14 -4.21
C LEU A 9 15.49 -0.66 -3.05
N ASN A 10 16.10 -0.31 -1.93
CA ASN A 10 15.37 0.26 -0.81
C ASN A 10 14.69 1.57 -1.16
N LYS A 11 15.41 2.45 -1.85
CA LYS A 11 14.86 3.74 -2.23
C LYS A 11 13.70 3.60 -3.21
N ILE A 12 13.83 2.71 -4.18
CA ILE A 12 12.74 2.44 -5.13
C ILE A 12 11.52 1.91 -4.38
N ALA A 13 11.72 0.93 -3.49
CA ALA A 13 10.62 0.37 -2.70
C ALA A 13 9.95 1.45 -1.83
N SER A 14 10.75 2.31 -1.20
CA SER A 14 10.24 3.39 -0.37
C SER A 14 9.43 4.40 -1.18
N VAL A 15 9.91 4.78 -2.36
CA VAL A 15 9.20 5.70 -3.24
C VAL A 15 7.86 5.10 -3.68
N LEU A 16 7.86 3.80 -4.03
CA LEU A 16 6.61 3.12 -4.38
C LEU A 16 5.62 3.14 -3.21
N ALA A 17 6.10 2.86 -2.00
CA ALA A 17 5.24 2.90 -0.80
C ALA A 17 4.68 4.30 -0.58
N PHE A 18 5.50 5.33 -0.75
CA PHE A 18 5.08 6.71 -0.59
C PHE A 18 4.01 7.09 -1.64
N VAL A 19 4.27 6.75 -2.91
CA VAL A 19 3.36 7.09 -4.00
C VAL A 19 2.00 6.41 -3.82
N ILE A 20 2.01 5.10 -3.55
CA ILE A 20 0.75 4.37 -3.38
C ILE A 20 0.01 4.84 -2.13
N GLY A 21 0.74 5.20 -1.08
CA GLY A 21 0.16 5.79 0.12
C GLY A 21 -0.46 7.15 -0.14
N ALA A 22 0.23 8.00 -0.89
CA ALA A 22 -0.29 9.33 -1.25
C ALA A 22 -1.58 9.22 -2.08
N MET A 23 -1.63 8.27 -3.01
CA MET A 23 -2.83 8.01 -3.79
C MET A 23 -3.99 7.58 -2.89
N ALA A 24 -3.72 6.74 -1.90
CA ALA A 24 -4.74 6.28 -0.95
C ALA A 24 -5.24 7.43 -0.07
N VAL A 25 -4.34 8.30 0.40
CA VAL A 25 -4.72 9.49 1.18
C VAL A 25 -5.60 10.40 0.34
N PHE A 26 -5.22 10.64 -0.91
CA PHE A 26 -6.00 11.48 -1.80
C PHE A 26 -7.39 10.89 -2.03
N ALA A 27 -7.45 9.60 -2.37
CA ALA A 27 -8.72 8.93 -2.67
C ALA A 27 -9.65 8.93 -1.47
N GLY A 28 -9.14 8.52 -0.30
CA GLY A 28 -9.93 8.48 0.93
C GLY A 28 -10.29 9.86 1.44
N GLY A 29 -9.31 10.78 1.40
CA GLY A 29 -9.50 12.14 1.88
C GLY A 29 -10.56 12.91 1.11
N ARG A 30 -10.59 12.76 -0.21
CA ARG A 30 -11.60 13.42 -1.04
C ARG A 30 -13.01 13.04 -0.61
N VAL A 31 -13.24 11.75 -0.40
CA VAL A 31 -14.56 11.26 -0.02
C VAL A 31 -14.92 11.74 1.38
N LEU A 32 -13.96 11.68 2.31
CA LEU A 32 -14.19 12.16 3.69
C LEU A 32 -14.51 13.65 3.74
N LEU A 33 -13.99 14.43 2.78
CA LEU A 33 -14.28 15.86 2.69
C LEU A 33 -15.57 16.17 1.92
N GLY A 34 -16.29 15.14 1.46
CA GLY A 34 -17.57 15.31 0.80
C GLY A 34 -17.55 15.24 -0.71
N SER A 35 -16.39 15.04 -1.34
CA SER A 35 -16.27 14.91 -2.78
C SER A 35 -16.54 13.48 -3.20
N LEU A 36 -17.82 13.15 -3.43
CA LEU A 36 -18.23 11.78 -3.71
C LEU A 36 -17.97 11.40 -5.17
N PRO A 37 -17.47 10.16 -5.42
CA PRO A 37 -17.32 9.67 -6.80
C PRO A 37 -18.67 9.23 -7.39
N ASP A 38 -18.64 8.87 -8.68
CA ASP A 38 -19.84 8.44 -9.42
C ASP A 38 -20.32 7.03 -9.06
N TYR A 39 -19.56 6.32 -8.24
CA TYR A 39 -19.89 4.93 -7.90
C TYR A 39 -20.22 4.80 -6.41
N TYR A 40 -20.79 3.65 -6.04
CA TYR A 40 -21.13 3.39 -4.65
C TYR A 40 -19.88 3.33 -3.78
N VAL A 41 -19.92 4.03 -2.67
CA VAL A 41 -18.81 4.06 -1.70
C VAL A 41 -19.21 3.29 -0.45
N ILE A 42 -18.42 2.27 -0.11
CA ILE A 42 -18.60 1.51 1.13
C ILE A 42 -18.21 2.42 2.30
N ASP A 43 -19.07 2.52 3.31
CA ASP A 43 -18.97 3.53 4.37
C ASP A 43 -17.60 3.63 5.03
N TRP A 44 -16.98 2.49 5.32
CA TRP A 44 -15.70 2.49 6.05
C TRP A 44 -14.48 2.53 5.14
N LEU A 45 -14.67 2.33 3.84
CA LEU A 45 -13.52 2.19 2.91
C LEU A 45 -12.71 3.49 2.77
N PRO A 46 -13.32 4.68 2.63
CA PRO A 46 -12.52 5.92 2.56
C PRO A 46 -11.67 6.15 3.79
N THR A 47 -12.19 5.85 4.98
CA THR A 47 -11.43 5.98 6.22
C THR A 47 -10.26 5.00 6.22
N TYR A 48 -10.50 3.76 5.80
CA TYR A 48 -9.44 2.77 5.64
C TYR A 48 -8.35 3.26 4.70
N ASN A 49 -8.76 3.75 3.52
CA ASN A 49 -7.82 4.25 2.52
C ASN A 49 -6.97 5.38 3.08
N PHE A 50 -7.60 6.32 3.77
CA PHE A 50 -6.90 7.46 4.36
C PHE A 50 -5.89 7.01 5.41
N ILE A 51 -6.32 6.18 6.37
CA ILE A 51 -5.46 5.72 7.46
C ILE A 51 -4.30 4.89 6.91
N MET A 52 -4.57 3.95 6.04
CA MET A 52 -3.51 3.11 5.47
C MET A 52 -2.56 3.91 4.59
N GLY A 53 -3.08 4.95 3.92
CA GLY A 53 -2.23 5.86 3.16
C GLY A 53 -1.26 6.61 4.07
N VAL A 54 -1.76 7.14 5.19
CA VAL A 54 -0.93 7.84 6.17
C VAL A 54 0.14 6.90 6.74
N VAL A 55 -0.25 5.68 7.12
CA VAL A 55 0.70 4.67 7.62
C VAL A 55 1.76 4.38 6.56
N SER A 56 1.35 4.21 5.30
CA SER A 56 2.30 3.91 4.22
C SER A 56 3.29 5.05 3.99
N ILE A 57 2.82 6.30 4.07
CA ILE A 57 3.69 7.46 3.87
C ILE A 57 4.64 7.66 5.05
N PHE A 58 4.11 7.67 6.27
CA PHE A 58 4.87 8.13 7.44
C PHE A 58 5.56 7.00 8.19
N PHE A 59 5.11 5.77 8.05
CA PHE A 59 5.76 4.65 8.73
C PHE A 59 6.46 3.73 7.74
N SER A 60 5.70 3.08 6.85
CA SER A 60 6.26 2.06 5.96
C SER A 60 7.33 2.63 5.04
N SER A 61 7.05 3.76 4.41
CA SER A 61 8.00 4.40 3.50
C SER A 61 9.30 4.77 4.22
N LEU A 62 9.20 5.34 5.43
CA LEU A 62 10.37 5.77 6.18
C LEU A 62 11.22 4.60 6.66
N VAL A 63 10.60 3.54 7.19
CA VAL A 63 11.38 2.38 7.67
C VAL A 63 12.05 1.66 6.50
N ILE A 64 11.42 1.64 5.33
CA ILE A 64 12.02 1.05 4.13
C ILE A 64 13.18 1.92 3.65
N TRP A 65 12.99 3.24 3.59
CA TRP A 65 14.03 4.17 3.16
C TRP A 65 15.29 4.03 4.02
N LYS A 66 15.08 3.97 5.33
CA LYS A 66 16.20 3.87 6.29
C LYS A 66 16.77 2.47 6.42
N ASN A 67 16.19 1.51 5.72
CA ASN A 67 16.59 0.11 5.82
C ASN A 67 16.51 -0.40 7.26
N ASN A 68 15.45 0.00 7.95
CA ASN A 68 15.22 -0.39 9.33
C ASN A 68 14.82 -1.87 9.40
N LYS A 69 15.04 -2.50 10.55
CA LYS A 69 14.63 -3.89 10.77
C LYS A 69 13.12 -4.11 10.61
N PHE A 70 12.34 -3.04 10.69
CA PHE A 70 10.89 -3.08 10.53
C PHE A 70 10.43 -2.98 9.07
N ALA A 71 11.37 -2.79 8.11
CA ALA A 71 11.01 -2.61 6.71
C ALA A 71 10.23 -3.81 6.15
N MET A 72 10.76 -5.01 6.32
CA MET A 72 10.08 -6.21 5.82
C MET A 72 8.76 -6.50 6.57
N PRO A 73 8.75 -6.47 7.92
CA PRO A 73 7.47 -6.62 8.63
C PRO A 73 6.43 -5.58 8.24
N ALA A 74 6.83 -4.33 8.03
CA ALA A 74 5.90 -3.28 7.62
C ALA A 74 5.31 -3.57 6.24
N ALA A 75 6.14 -3.98 5.29
CA ALA A 75 5.69 -4.30 3.94
C ALA A 75 4.75 -5.51 3.94
N ILE A 76 5.13 -6.58 4.63
CA ILE A 76 4.31 -7.79 4.71
C ILE A 76 2.99 -7.49 5.43
N GLY A 77 3.06 -6.74 6.53
CA GLY A 77 1.85 -6.37 7.27
C GLY A 77 0.90 -5.54 6.43
N THR A 78 1.41 -4.55 5.72
CA THR A 78 0.58 -3.71 4.85
C THR A 78 -0.06 -4.53 3.74
N PHE A 79 0.73 -5.37 3.08
CA PHE A 79 0.22 -6.27 2.03
C PHE A 79 -0.87 -7.18 2.60
N GLY A 80 -0.62 -7.77 3.77
CA GLY A 80 -1.58 -8.66 4.41
C GLY A 80 -2.89 -7.98 4.74
N ILE A 81 -2.84 -6.77 5.27
CA ILE A 81 -4.03 -5.98 5.58
C ILE A 81 -4.82 -5.69 4.30
N HIS A 82 -4.15 -5.25 3.24
CA HIS A 82 -4.81 -4.99 1.96
C HIS A 82 -5.43 -6.27 1.39
N ALA A 83 -4.74 -7.40 1.51
CA ALA A 83 -5.26 -8.69 1.04
C ALA A 83 -6.52 -9.09 1.80
N ILE A 84 -6.53 -8.91 3.13
CA ILE A 84 -7.69 -9.22 3.95
C ILE A 84 -8.87 -8.33 3.56
N VAL A 85 -8.64 -7.03 3.39
CA VAL A 85 -9.69 -6.10 2.98
C VAL A 85 -10.24 -6.47 1.60
N MET A 86 -9.35 -6.86 0.66
CA MET A 86 -9.79 -7.30 -0.66
C MET A 86 -10.71 -8.52 -0.56
N LEU A 87 -10.37 -9.49 0.29
CA LEU A 87 -11.21 -10.66 0.52
C LEU A 87 -12.56 -10.26 1.10
N ILE A 88 -12.58 -9.33 2.04
CA ILE A 88 -13.82 -8.81 2.63
C ILE A 88 -14.69 -8.17 1.54
N LEU A 89 -14.10 -7.34 0.70
CA LEU A 89 -14.84 -6.67 -0.37
C LEU A 89 -15.46 -7.66 -1.34
N GLN A 90 -14.73 -8.72 -1.68
CA GLN A 90 -15.21 -9.71 -2.64
C GLN A 90 -16.18 -10.71 -2.03
N ALA A 91 -16.12 -10.93 -0.73
CA ALA A 91 -17.00 -11.89 -0.06
C ALA A 91 -18.25 -11.22 0.51
N ALA A 92 -18.08 -10.22 1.39
CA ALA A 92 -19.19 -9.59 2.11
C ALA A 92 -19.88 -8.49 1.30
N TYR A 93 -19.14 -7.80 0.44
CA TYR A 93 -19.65 -6.64 -0.32
C TYR A 93 -19.72 -6.92 -1.82
N ARG A 94 -19.67 -8.16 -2.21
CA ARG A 94 -19.60 -8.60 -3.60
C ARG A 94 -20.64 -7.95 -4.50
N GLN A 95 -21.85 -7.77 -4.00
CA GLN A 95 -22.97 -7.26 -4.81
C GLN A 95 -23.01 -5.74 -4.90
N VAL A 96 -22.29 -5.06 -4.02
CA VAL A 96 -22.35 -3.60 -3.93
C VAL A 96 -21.00 -2.91 -4.16
N VAL A 97 -19.89 -3.64 -4.08
CA VAL A 97 -18.57 -3.05 -4.26
C VAL A 97 -18.38 -2.57 -5.70
N ALA A 98 -17.93 -1.33 -5.87
CA ALA A 98 -17.68 -0.77 -7.18
C ALA A 98 -16.47 -1.41 -7.84
N PRO A 99 -16.49 -1.64 -9.17
CA PRO A 99 -15.29 -2.11 -9.87
C PRO A 99 -14.08 -1.20 -9.66
N ASP A 100 -14.31 0.10 -9.53
CA ASP A 100 -13.24 1.07 -9.27
C ASP A 100 -12.54 0.78 -7.95
N SER A 101 -13.27 0.40 -6.92
CA SER A 101 -12.71 0.04 -5.61
C SER A 101 -11.88 -1.24 -5.70
N ILE A 102 -12.36 -2.23 -6.44
CA ILE A 102 -11.63 -3.49 -6.65
C ILE A 102 -10.35 -3.21 -7.43
N MET A 103 -10.42 -2.38 -8.48
CA MET A 103 -9.25 -2.03 -9.27
C MET A 103 -8.19 -1.31 -8.42
N ALA A 104 -8.60 -0.33 -7.62
CA ALA A 104 -7.69 0.40 -6.75
C ALA A 104 -7.00 -0.54 -5.77
N MET A 105 -7.75 -1.45 -5.15
CA MET A 105 -7.20 -2.41 -4.21
C MET A 105 -6.25 -3.39 -4.90
N THR A 106 -6.59 -3.82 -6.11
CA THR A 106 -5.73 -4.70 -6.90
C THR A 106 -4.39 -4.01 -7.20
N VAL A 107 -4.43 -2.74 -7.60
CA VAL A 107 -3.20 -1.97 -7.85
C VAL A 107 -2.35 -1.90 -6.57
N ARG A 108 -2.97 -1.65 -5.43
CA ARG A 108 -2.24 -1.61 -4.15
C ARG A 108 -1.58 -2.94 -3.85
N LEU A 109 -2.30 -4.03 -4.05
CA LEU A 109 -1.74 -5.37 -3.79
C LEU A 109 -0.56 -5.65 -4.71
N VAL A 110 -0.68 -5.31 -6.00
CA VAL A 110 0.41 -5.51 -6.96
C VAL A 110 1.63 -4.68 -6.57
N ILE A 111 1.44 -3.40 -6.24
CA ILE A 111 2.55 -2.52 -5.85
C ILE A 111 3.22 -3.02 -4.57
N TRP A 112 2.45 -3.43 -3.56
CA TRP A 112 3.03 -3.95 -2.32
C TRP A 112 3.73 -5.29 -2.55
N ALA A 113 3.25 -6.12 -3.47
CA ALA A 113 3.96 -7.35 -3.87
C ALA A 113 5.31 -7.02 -4.51
N VAL A 114 5.35 -5.99 -5.37
CA VAL A 114 6.60 -5.52 -5.97
C VAL A 114 7.55 -5.00 -4.89
N ILE A 115 7.05 -4.22 -3.94
CA ILE A 115 7.86 -3.70 -2.83
C ILE A 115 8.48 -4.85 -2.05
N ILE A 116 7.67 -5.86 -1.70
CA ILE A 116 8.17 -7.04 -0.96
C ILE A 116 9.23 -7.76 -1.79
N GLY A 117 8.99 -7.93 -3.10
CA GLY A 117 9.95 -8.55 -4.00
C GLY A 117 11.29 -7.81 -4.02
N LEU A 118 11.24 -6.48 -4.08
CA LEU A 118 12.46 -5.67 -4.04
C LEU A 118 13.21 -5.85 -2.72
N LEU A 119 12.49 -5.91 -1.62
CA LEU A 119 13.10 -6.10 -0.30
C LEU A 119 13.71 -7.50 -0.16
N ILE A 120 13.07 -8.53 -0.72
CA ILE A 120 13.60 -9.89 -0.73
C ILE A 120 14.89 -9.95 -1.55
N VAL A 121 14.88 -9.38 -2.76
CA VAL A 121 16.07 -9.34 -3.62
C VAL A 121 17.21 -8.64 -2.90
N ARG A 122 16.93 -7.51 -2.27
CA ARG A 122 17.92 -6.78 -1.51
C ARG A 122 18.52 -7.62 -0.38
N ARG A 123 17.68 -8.36 0.35
CA ARG A 123 18.15 -9.25 1.44
C ARG A 123 19.10 -10.31 0.89
N ARG A 124 18.75 -10.89 -0.26
CA ARG A 124 19.60 -11.91 -0.89
C ARG A 124 20.93 -11.34 -1.35
N MET A 125 20.92 -10.12 -1.87
CA MET A 125 22.15 -9.44 -2.31
C MET A 125 23.09 -9.15 -1.13
N LYS A 126 22.53 -9.01 0.06
CA LYS A 126 23.30 -8.73 1.28
C LYS A 126 24.08 -9.96 1.75
N LYS A 127 23.61 -11.15 1.42
CA LYS A 127 24.28 -12.39 1.77
C LYS A 127 25.31 -12.73 0.73
#